data_a5793ce0c165ce766891dcfbaeeb9e44
#
_entry.id   a5793ce0c165ce766891dcfbaeeb9e44
#
_cell.length_a   1.000
_cell.length_b   1.000
_cell.length_c   1.000
_cell.angle_alpha   90.00
_cell.angle_beta   90.00
_cell.angle_gamma   90.00
#
_symmetry.space_group_name_H-M   'P 1'
#
loop_
_entity.id
_entity.type
_entity.pdbx_description
1 polymer ?
#
loop_
_entity_poly.entity_id
_entity_poly.type
_entity_poly.pdbx_seq_one_letter_code
_entity_poly.pdbx_strand_id
1 'polypeptide(L)'
;MGLRLKFNLVLLAVFVSGLGVTGYISYELLHRNAREEVLRNAGVMMEAALSMRSYTVGQVRPNLVVDPDKFLPQSVPAFGATEIMNLLRKKYPDYAYKEAALNPTNPRNRAVEWETDIVNAFRNDASQSEISGMRETPTGRSLYLARPMQIKDGACLSCHSSAAAAPASMVKIYGPNNGFGWKLNETIGAQIVSVPMNLPIRNANRAFVTFISSLAVVFALLFVILNIMLTQLIIEPITQLSEAAEHISKGKADVPELVVGGRDEVAQLGQAFNRMRRSLQKAISLIDKG
;
A
#
# COMPACT_ATOMS: atom_id res chain seq x y z
N MET A 1 -9.19 -20.81 39.20
CA MET A 1 -9.22 -20.88 37.70
C MET A 1 -8.75 -22.24 37.26
N GLY A 2 -9.59 -23.00 36.52
CA GLY A 2 -9.19 -24.31 35.99
C GLY A 2 -8.12 -24.23 34.90
N LEU A 3 -7.40 -25.34 34.65
CA LEU A 3 -6.33 -25.46 33.66
C LEU A 3 -6.80 -25.03 32.24
N ARG A 4 -7.99 -25.47 31.85
CA ARG A 4 -8.61 -25.11 30.57
C ARG A 4 -8.77 -23.60 30.37
N LEU A 5 -9.20 -22.88 31.41
CA LEU A 5 -9.37 -21.43 31.32
C LEU A 5 -8.03 -20.70 31.20
N LYS A 6 -7.01 -21.13 31.96
CA LYS A 6 -5.64 -20.57 31.87
C LYS A 6 -5.06 -20.77 30.47
N PHE A 7 -5.15 -21.97 29.93
CA PHE A 7 -4.68 -22.30 28.59
C PHE A 7 -5.38 -21.44 27.51
N ASN A 8 -6.71 -21.35 27.56
CA ASN A 8 -7.48 -20.57 26.60
C ASN A 8 -7.18 -19.08 26.66
N LEU A 9 -6.93 -18.51 27.84
CA LEU A 9 -6.56 -17.10 27.97
C LEU A 9 -5.18 -16.83 27.35
N VAL A 10 -4.21 -17.71 27.59
CA VAL A 10 -2.87 -17.59 26.99
C VAL A 10 -2.96 -17.72 25.48
N LEU A 11 -3.68 -18.73 24.99
CA LEU A 11 -3.84 -18.97 23.55
C LEU A 11 -4.53 -17.80 22.86
N LEU A 12 -5.60 -17.26 23.46
CA LEU A 12 -6.30 -16.08 22.95
C LEU A 12 -5.39 -14.85 22.94
N ALA A 13 -4.62 -14.61 23.99
CA ALA A 13 -3.67 -13.50 24.05
C ALA A 13 -2.62 -13.59 22.94
N VAL A 14 -2.06 -14.78 22.67
CA VAL A 14 -1.11 -15.03 21.60
C VAL A 14 -1.73 -14.78 20.23
N PHE A 15 -2.95 -15.29 19.99
CA PHE A 15 -3.62 -15.11 18.70
C PHE A 15 -4.00 -13.65 18.44
N VAL A 16 -4.53 -12.95 19.44
CA VAL A 16 -4.88 -11.52 19.33
C VAL A 16 -3.63 -10.67 19.10
N SER A 17 -2.54 -10.95 19.82
CA SER A 17 -1.27 -10.26 19.62
C SER A 17 -0.70 -10.53 18.24
N GLY A 18 -0.73 -11.78 17.77
CA GLY A 18 -0.28 -12.19 16.44
C GLY A 18 -1.09 -11.51 15.33
N LEU A 19 -2.42 -11.48 15.44
CA LEU A 19 -3.29 -10.77 14.51
C LEU A 19 -3.02 -9.27 14.52
N GLY A 20 -2.81 -8.67 15.69
CA GLY A 20 -2.52 -7.24 15.81
C GLY A 20 -1.22 -6.84 15.12
N VAL A 21 -0.13 -7.56 15.41
CA VAL A 21 1.19 -7.30 14.79
C VAL A 21 1.15 -7.54 13.27
N THR A 22 0.61 -8.68 12.84
CA THR A 22 0.52 -9.01 11.41
C THR A 22 -0.40 -8.05 10.68
N GLY A 23 -1.50 -7.64 11.32
CA GLY A 23 -2.44 -6.65 10.78
C GLY A 23 -1.79 -5.30 10.56
N TYR A 24 -1.04 -4.80 11.55
CA TYR A 24 -0.33 -3.53 11.43
C TYR A 24 0.71 -3.56 10.30
N ILE A 25 1.56 -4.58 10.27
CA ILE A 25 2.61 -4.72 9.24
C ILE A 25 1.99 -4.84 7.85
N SER A 26 0.95 -5.67 7.70
CA SER A 26 0.27 -5.87 6.41
C SER A 26 -0.43 -4.60 5.92
N TYR A 27 -1.07 -3.85 6.81
CA TYR A 27 -1.71 -2.58 6.48
C TYR A 27 -0.70 -1.57 5.93
N GLU A 28 0.38 -1.32 6.67
CA GLU A 28 1.43 -0.40 6.26
C GLU A 28 2.07 -0.81 4.93
N LEU A 29 2.41 -2.10 4.78
CA LEU A 29 3.03 -2.62 3.56
C LEU A 29 2.13 -2.44 2.33
N LEU A 30 0.84 -2.83 2.44
CA LEU A 30 -0.09 -2.75 1.32
C LEU A 30 -0.36 -1.30 0.89
N HIS A 31 -0.48 -0.37 1.85
CA HIS A 31 -0.70 1.04 1.55
C HIS A 31 0.55 1.71 0.98
N ARG A 32 1.72 1.36 1.48
CA ARG A 32 2.99 1.82 0.91
C ARG A 32 3.18 1.32 -0.52
N ASN A 33 2.95 0.03 -0.77
CA ASN A 33 3.04 -0.54 -2.11
C ASN A 33 2.06 0.13 -3.09
N ALA A 34 0.83 0.40 -2.66
CA ALA A 34 -0.16 1.11 -3.46
C ALA A 34 0.32 2.53 -3.84
N ARG A 35 0.92 3.26 -2.90
CA ARG A 35 1.49 4.58 -3.15
C ARG A 35 2.69 4.53 -4.10
N GLU A 36 3.60 3.60 -3.90
CA GLU A 36 4.79 3.41 -4.76
C GLU A 36 4.39 3.02 -6.19
N GLU A 37 3.37 2.18 -6.35
CA GLU A 37 2.82 1.84 -7.65
C GLU A 37 2.26 3.06 -8.39
N VAL A 38 1.48 3.89 -7.70
CA VAL A 38 0.92 5.12 -8.28
C VAL A 38 2.04 6.10 -8.65
N LEU A 39 3.04 6.25 -7.80
CA LEU A 39 4.21 7.10 -8.09
C LEU A 39 4.97 6.62 -9.32
N ARG A 40 5.16 5.31 -9.46
CA ARG A 40 5.77 4.70 -10.65
C ARG A 40 4.94 4.96 -11.91
N ASN A 41 3.62 4.83 -11.83
CA ASN A 41 2.72 5.12 -12.94
C ASN A 41 2.79 6.61 -13.34
N ALA A 42 2.85 7.53 -12.36
CA ALA A 42 3.07 8.94 -12.61
C ALA A 42 4.42 9.20 -13.29
N GLY A 43 5.48 8.50 -12.88
CA GLY A 43 6.79 8.56 -13.53
C GLY A 43 6.74 8.11 -14.99
N VAL A 44 6.08 6.97 -15.27
CA VAL A 44 5.91 6.48 -16.66
C VAL A 44 5.15 7.49 -17.52
N MET A 45 4.10 8.10 -17.01
CA MET A 45 3.36 9.16 -17.71
C MET A 45 4.23 10.39 -17.97
N MET A 46 5.05 10.79 -16.99
CA MET A 46 5.99 11.90 -17.14
C MET A 46 7.01 11.61 -18.24
N GLU A 47 7.61 10.41 -18.24
CA GLU A 47 8.55 10.01 -19.29
C GLU A 47 7.88 9.92 -20.66
N ALA A 48 6.63 9.47 -20.76
CA ALA A 48 5.88 9.47 -22.01
C ALA A 48 5.68 10.91 -22.55
N ALA A 49 5.33 11.87 -21.67
CA ALA A 49 5.20 13.27 -22.05
C ALA A 49 6.55 13.87 -22.51
N LEU A 50 7.64 13.57 -21.80
CA LEU A 50 9.00 14.01 -22.16
C LEU A 50 9.46 13.39 -23.47
N SER A 51 9.17 12.11 -23.71
CA SER A 51 9.46 11.42 -24.96
C SER A 51 8.74 12.06 -26.14
N MET A 52 7.46 12.45 -25.95
CA MET A 52 6.72 13.17 -26.98
C MET A 52 7.32 14.55 -27.26
N ARG A 53 7.78 15.26 -26.23
CA ARG A 53 8.51 16.54 -26.41
C ARG A 53 9.77 16.34 -27.23
N SER A 54 10.57 15.31 -26.89
CA SER A 54 11.80 14.97 -27.60
C SER A 54 11.53 14.57 -29.05
N TYR A 55 10.51 13.76 -29.29
CA TYR A 55 10.07 13.41 -30.65
C TYR A 55 9.66 14.64 -31.46
N THR A 56 8.93 15.55 -30.85
CA THR A 56 8.51 16.81 -31.53
C THR A 56 9.71 17.64 -31.92
N VAL A 57 10.74 17.78 -31.06
CA VAL A 57 11.96 18.53 -31.35
C VAL A 57 12.79 17.84 -32.41
N GLY A 58 13.02 16.52 -32.28
CA GLY A 58 13.97 15.78 -33.09
C GLY A 58 13.44 15.28 -34.44
N GLN A 59 12.12 15.02 -34.51
CA GLN A 59 11.54 14.38 -35.69
C GLN A 59 10.42 15.21 -36.36
N VAL A 60 9.57 15.88 -35.59
CA VAL A 60 8.46 16.64 -36.20
C VAL A 60 8.94 17.99 -36.71
N ARG A 61 9.58 18.78 -35.84
CA ARG A 61 10.00 20.15 -36.11
C ARG A 61 10.90 20.29 -37.33
N PRO A 62 11.95 19.46 -37.53
CA PRO A 62 12.83 19.56 -38.67
C PRO A 62 12.16 19.25 -40.01
N ASN A 63 11.07 18.49 -40.00
CA ASN A 63 10.35 18.06 -41.20
C ASN A 63 9.11 18.93 -41.51
N LEU A 64 8.82 19.93 -40.67
CA LEU A 64 7.74 20.86 -40.93
C LEU A 64 8.23 21.97 -41.85
N VAL A 65 7.50 22.24 -42.94
CA VAL A 65 7.69 23.42 -43.78
C VAL A 65 7.30 24.66 -42.98
N VAL A 66 8.28 25.51 -42.70
CA VAL A 66 8.07 26.76 -41.97
C VAL A 66 7.40 27.78 -42.92
N ASP A 67 6.14 28.03 -42.69
CA ASP A 67 5.43 29.17 -43.36
C ASP A 67 5.50 30.35 -42.36
N PRO A 68 6.14 31.47 -42.69
CA PRO A 68 6.23 32.64 -41.83
C PRO A 68 4.87 33.20 -41.40
N ASP A 69 3.86 33.02 -42.26
CA ASP A 69 2.54 33.54 -42.05
C ASP A 69 1.60 32.58 -41.29
N LYS A 70 2.08 31.35 -41.09
CA LYS A 70 1.28 30.28 -40.44
C LYS A 70 2.00 29.62 -39.29
N PHE A 71 1.60 29.96 -38.08
CA PHE A 71 2.08 29.24 -36.89
C PHE A 71 1.44 27.87 -36.76
N LEU A 72 2.26 26.83 -36.65
CA LEU A 72 1.82 25.44 -36.45
C LEU A 72 2.05 25.02 -34.98
N PRO A 73 1.00 24.97 -34.11
CA PRO A 73 1.16 24.52 -32.73
C PRO A 73 1.80 23.14 -32.60
N GLN A 74 1.64 22.27 -33.59
CA GLN A 74 2.22 20.92 -33.65
C GLN A 74 3.76 20.93 -33.63
N SER A 75 4.40 22.05 -34.00
CA SER A 75 5.86 22.22 -33.90
C SER A 75 6.34 22.51 -32.49
N VAL A 76 5.42 22.78 -31.55
CA VAL A 76 5.73 23.09 -30.14
C VAL A 76 5.71 21.83 -29.30
N PRO A 77 6.86 21.47 -28.65
CA PRO A 77 6.95 20.24 -27.83
C PRO A 77 5.89 20.16 -26.75
N ALA A 78 5.63 21.26 -26.05
CA ALA A 78 4.60 21.37 -25.02
C ALA A 78 3.18 21.09 -25.56
N PHE A 79 2.88 21.53 -26.78
CA PHE A 79 1.60 21.27 -27.42
C PHE A 79 1.41 19.78 -27.69
N GLY A 80 2.40 19.12 -28.33
CA GLY A 80 2.32 17.70 -28.65
C GLY A 80 2.14 16.82 -27.41
N ALA A 81 2.93 17.06 -26.36
CA ALA A 81 2.80 16.35 -25.10
C ALA A 81 1.40 16.54 -24.47
N THR A 82 0.91 17.80 -24.44
CA THR A 82 -0.40 18.08 -23.86
C THR A 82 -1.53 17.42 -24.65
N GLU A 83 -1.49 17.45 -26.00
CA GLU A 83 -2.55 16.84 -26.82
C GLU A 83 -2.59 15.31 -26.66
N ILE A 84 -1.45 14.63 -26.63
CA ILE A 84 -1.40 13.18 -26.36
C ILE A 84 -2.01 12.85 -25.01
N MET A 85 -1.66 13.61 -23.97
CA MET A 85 -2.21 13.40 -22.63
C MET A 85 -3.71 13.73 -22.57
N ASN A 86 -4.19 14.70 -23.34
CA ASN A 86 -5.63 14.97 -23.48
C ASN A 86 -6.37 13.83 -24.18
N LEU A 87 -5.77 13.16 -25.17
CA LEU A 87 -6.34 11.96 -25.78
C LEU A 87 -6.42 10.80 -24.77
N LEU A 88 -5.38 10.59 -23.95
CA LEU A 88 -5.39 9.62 -22.87
C LEU A 88 -6.51 9.89 -21.86
N ARG A 89 -6.73 11.16 -21.48
CA ARG A 89 -7.79 11.58 -20.57
C ARG A 89 -9.21 11.26 -21.06
N LYS A 90 -9.44 11.15 -22.37
CA LYS A 90 -10.76 10.72 -22.87
C LYS A 90 -11.14 9.32 -22.37
N LYS A 91 -10.16 8.44 -22.17
CA LYS A 91 -10.35 7.08 -21.65
C LYS A 91 -10.13 6.99 -20.13
N TYR A 92 -9.25 7.83 -19.59
CA TYR A 92 -8.87 7.88 -18.18
C TYR A 92 -9.01 9.30 -17.62
N PRO A 93 -10.25 9.77 -17.35
CA PRO A 93 -10.54 11.18 -17.06
C PRO A 93 -9.88 11.71 -15.78
N ASP A 94 -9.60 10.83 -14.81
CA ASP A 94 -8.99 11.19 -13.54
C ASP A 94 -7.45 11.33 -13.61
N TYR A 95 -6.85 10.93 -14.75
CA TYR A 95 -5.43 11.15 -15.02
C TYR A 95 -5.25 12.53 -15.65
N ALA A 96 -4.25 13.29 -15.21
CA ALA A 96 -3.99 14.60 -15.76
C ALA A 96 -2.50 14.85 -16.00
N TYR A 97 -2.22 15.62 -17.05
CA TYR A 97 -0.92 16.21 -17.33
C TYR A 97 -1.11 17.69 -17.62
N LYS A 98 -0.24 18.53 -17.06
CA LYS A 98 -0.23 19.96 -17.31
C LYS A 98 1.20 20.50 -17.28
N GLU A 99 1.53 21.34 -18.23
CA GLU A 99 2.72 22.17 -18.19
C GLU A 99 2.37 23.52 -17.56
N ALA A 100 2.29 23.54 -16.24
CA ALA A 100 1.88 24.71 -15.47
C ALA A 100 3.01 25.76 -15.47
N ALA A 101 2.72 26.97 -15.93
CA ALA A 101 3.65 28.07 -15.95
C ALA A 101 3.04 29.35 -15.36
N LEU A 102 3.89 30.19 -14.76
CA LEU A 102 3.44 31.46 -14.16
C LEU A 102 3.03 32.48 -15.24
N ASN A 103 3.76 32.47 -16.36
CA ASN A 103 3.46 33.32 -17.52
C ASN A 103 3.48 32.48 -18.82
N PRO A 104 2.44 31.62 -19.05
CA PRO A 104 2.39 30.77 -20.23
C PRO A 104 1.91 31.53 -21.47
N THR A 105 2.44 31.17 -22.64
CA THR A 105 1.91 31.66 -23.94
C THR A 105 0.47 31.22 -24.13
N ASN A 106 0.15 29.94 -23.88
CA ASN A 106 -1.20 29.43 -23.95
C ASN A 106 -1.88 29.56 -22.57
N PRO A 107 -2.97 30.31 -22.42
CA PRO A 107 -3.67 30.52 -21.12
C PRO A 107 -4.11 29.24 -20.40
N ARG A 108 -4.34 28.15 -21.14
CA ARG A 108 -4.68 26.85 -20.56
C ARG A 108 -3.61 26.31 -19.59
N ASN A 109 -2.39 26.74 -19.77
CA ASN A 109 -1.22 26.30 -18.99
C ASN A 109 -0.92 27.24 -17.81
N ARG A 110 -1.76 28.25 -17.55
CA ARG A 110 -1.56 29.13 -16.38
C ARG A 110 -1.62 28.32 -15.09
N ALA A 111 -0.59 28.48 -14.28
CA ALA A 111 -0.51 27.83 -12.97
C ALA A 111 -1.64 28.36 -12.06
N VAL A 112 -2.33 27.43 -11.39
CA VAL A 112 -3.21 27.74 -10.27
C VAL A 112 -2.39 27.81 -8.97
N GLU A 113 -3.01 28.17 -7.86
CA GLU A 113 -2.32 28.46 -6.59
C GLU A 113 -1.34 27.36 -6.18
N TRP A 114 -1.79 26.13 -6.00
CA TRP A 114 -0.92 25.00 -5.59
C TRP A 114 0.18 24.66 -6.62
N GLU A 115 -0.09 24.85 -7.91
CA GLU A 115 0.91 24.68 -8.97
C GLU A 115 1.96 25.80 -8.93
N THR A 116 1.54 27.01 -8.58
CA THR A 116 2.42 28.16 -8.37
C THR A 116 3.40 27.90 -7.22
N ASP A 117 2.92 27.30 -6.11
CA ASP A 117 3.77 26.92 -5.00
C ASP A 117 4.86 25.92 -5.41
N ILE A 118 4.50 24.91 -6.24
CA ILE A 118 5.46 23.95 -6.82
C ILE A 118 6.50 24.65 -7.70
N VAL A 119 6.06 25.57 -8.57
CA VAL A 119 6.99 26.32 -9.44
C VAL A 119 7.94 27.17 -8.62
N ASN A 120 7.44 27.82 -7.57
CA ASN A 120 8.25 28.63 -6.66
C ASN A 120 9.22 27.77 -5.84
N ALA A 121 8.83 26.56 -5.41
CA ALA A 121 9.74 25.63 -4.75
C ALA A 121 10.93 25.29 -5.66
N PHE A 122 10.71 24.98 -6.95
CA PHE A 122 11.78 24.76 -7.91
C PHE A 122 12.63 25.99 -8.20
N ARG A 123 12.06 27.18 -8.12
CA ARG A 123 12.82 28.44 -8.28
C ARG A 123 13.72 28.71 -7.09
N ASN A 124 13.25 28.39 -5.89
CA ASN A 124 13.98 28.62 -4.64
C ASN A 124 15.08 27.58 -4.43
N ASP A 125 14.93 26.37 -4.98
CA ASP A 125 15.93 25.30 -4.90
C ASP A 125 16.15 24.66 -6.28
N ALA A 126 17.15 25.15 -6.98
CA ALA A 126 17.52 24.66 -8.32
C ALA A 126 18.09 23.23 -8.32
N SER A 127 18.46 22.69 -7.16
CA SER A 127 18.94 21.30 -7.03
C SER A 127 17.80 20.30 -7.04
N GLN A 128 16.58 20.73 -6.78
CA GLN A 128 15.38 19.91 -6.71
C GLN A 128 14.94 19.54 -8.13
N SER A 129 15.11 18.26 -8.49
CA SER A 129 14.76 17.75 -9.82
C SER A 129 13.32 17.24 -9.92
N GLU A 130 12.69 16.94 -8.78
CA GLU A 130 11.35 16.35 -8.74
C GLU A 130 10.68 16.64 -7.40
N ILE A 131 9.37 16.91 -7.44
CA ILE A 131 8.50 17.05 -6.26
C ILE A 131 7.32 16.10 -6.43
N SER A 132 6.99 15.32 -5.42
CA SER A 132 5.77 14.51 -5.37
C SER A 132 4.99 14.78 -4.10
N GLY A 133 3.66 14.67 -4.20
CA GLY A 133 2.79 14.87 -3.07
C GLY A 133 1.39 14.33 -3.33
N MET A 134 0.52 14.49 -2.35
CA MET A 134 -0.89 14.12 -2.48
C MET A 134 -1.77 15.35 -2.32
N ARG A 135 -2.90 15.37 -3.04
CA ARG A 135 -3.91 16.42 -2.95
C ARG A 135 -5.31 15.85 -3.05
N GLU A 136 -6.26 16.52 -2.43
CA GLU A 136 -7.67 16.24 -2.63
C GLU A 136 -8.14 16.91 -3.94
N THR A 137 -8.95 16.17 -4.70
CA THR A 137 -9.57 16.63 -5.94
C THR A 137 -11.08 16.36 -5.87
N PRO A 138 -11.91 16.97 -6.73
CA PRO A 138 -13.34 16.66 -6.77
C PRO A 138 -13.66 15.17 -7.00
N THR A 139 -12.75 14.42 -7.63
CA THR A 139 -12.88 12.97 -7.88
C THR A 139 -12.19 12.13 -6.82
N GLY A 140 -11.66 12.74 -5.75
CA GLY A 140 -10.98 12.09 -4.63
C GLY A 140 -9.50 12.37 -4.58
N ARG A 141 -8.78 11.59 -3.76
CA ARG A 141 -7.35 11.78 -3.54
C ARG A 141 -6.51 11.41 -4.76
N SER A 142 -5.59 12.30 -5.16
CA SER A 142 -4.66 12.09 -6.26
C SER A 142 -3.22 12.32 -5.81
N LEU A 143 -2.30 11.51 -6.32
CA LEU A 143 -0.88 11.73 -6.22
C LEU A 143 -0.42 12.59 -7.40
N TYR A 144 0.38 13.62 -7.14
CA TYR A 144 1.04 14.36 -8.20
C TYR A 144 2.55 14.13 -8.19
N LEU A 145 3.13 14.20 -9.41
CA LEU A 145 4.56 14.20 -9.68
C LEU A 145 4.85 15.42 -10.54
N ALA A 146 5.80 16.26 -10.09
CA ALA A 146 6.17 17.49 -10.77
C ALA A 146 7.68 17.53 -11.07
N ARG A 147 8.04 18.03 -12.26
CA ARG A 147 9.43 18.31 -12.65
C ARG A 147 9.56 19.75 -13.15
N PRO A 148 10.69 20.44 -12.90
CA PRO A 148 10.84 21.83 -13.31
C PRO A 148 10.94 21.96 -14.83
N MET A 149 10.29 22.99 -15.38
CA MET A 149 10.52 23.44 -16.77
C MET A 149 11.51 24.58 -16.77
N GLN A 150 12.74 24.26 -17.09
CA GLN A 150 13.84 25.22 -17.21
C GLN A 150 14.18 25.48 -18.68
N ILE A 151 14.47 26.74 -19.03
CA ILE A 151 14.93 27.13 -20.36
C ILE A 151 16.41 26.79 -20.50
N LYS A 152 16.70 25.57 -20.97
CA LYS A 152 18.08 25.09 -21.17
C LYS A 152 18.62 25.33 -22.58
N ASP A 153 17.71 25.54 -23.55
CA ASP A 153 18.06 25.76 -24.95
C ASP A 153 17.75 27.20 -25.38
N GLY A 154 18.72 27.91 -25.89
CA GLY A 154 18.57 29.26 -26.40
C GLY A 154 17.59 29.36 -27.59
N ALA A 155 17.33 28.27 -28.28
CA ALA A 155 16.32 28.23 -29.34
C ALA A 155 14.91 28.54 -28.86
N CYS A 156 14.62 28.31 -27.54
CA CYS A 156 13.36 28.70 -26.94
C CYS A 156 13.16 30.23 -26.96
N LEU A 157 14.24 30.99 -26.83
CA LEU A 157 14.22 32.44 -26.71
C LEU A 157 13.92 33.13 -28.05
N SER A 158 14.06 32.43 -29.18
CA SER A 158 13.63 32.96 -30.48
C SER A 158 12.15 33.33 -30.55
N CYS A 159 11.34 32.63 -29.74
CA CYS A 159 9.89 32.89 -29.66
C CYS A 159 9.46 33.48 -28.31
N HIS A 160 10.29 33.37 -27.26
CA HIS A 160 9.86 33.69 -25.88
C HIS A 160 10.67 34.82 -25.22
N SER A 161 11.65 35.40 -25.91
CA SER A 161 12.39 36.55 -25.37
C SER A 161 11.54 37.83 -25.33
N SER A 162 10.86 38.14 -26.45
CA SER A 162 9.93 39.29 -26.54
C SER A 162 8.85 39.04 -27.60
N ALA A 163 7.75 39.78 -27.50
CA ALA A 163 6.68 39.72 -28.49
C ALA A 163 7.16 40.15 -29.93
N ALA A 164 8.12 41.07 -29.98
CA ALA A 164 8.68 41.55 -31.24
C ALA A 164 9.62 40.54 -31.92
N ALA A 165 10.26 39.64 -31.14
CA ALA A 165 11.10 38.57 -31.64
C ALA A 165 10.30 37.33 -32.08
N ALA A 166 9.10 37.19 -31.57
CA ALA A 166 8.23 36.03 -31.82
C ALA A 166 7.63 36.11 -33.26
N PRO A 167 7.33 34.94 -33.87
CA PRO A 167 6.58 34.91 -35.13
C PRO A 167 5.27 35.66 -35.03
N ALA A 168 4.97 36.57 -36.00
CA ALA A 168 3.74 37.37 -35.98
C ALA A 168 2.51 36.50 -35.98
N SER A 169 2.54 35.34 -36.64
CA SER A 169 1.45 34.36 -36.66
C SER A 169 1.21 33.71 -35.29
N MET A 170 2.24 33.53 -34.43
CA MET A 170 2.10 33.07 -33.05
C MET A 170 1.46 34.15 -32.18
N VAL A 171 1.94 35.39 -32.28
CA VAL A 171 1.39 36.54 -31.54
C VAL A 171 -0.08 36.81 -31.92
N LYS A 172 -0.44 36.58 -33.18
CA LYS A 172 -1.85 36.70 -33.63
C LYS A 172 -2.77 35.70 -32.97
N ILE A 173 -2.28 34.50 -32.65
CA ILE A 173 -3.07 33.41 -31.98
C ILE A 173 -3.17 33.62 -30.46
N TYR A 174 -2.02 33.91 -29.81
CA TYR A 174 -1.92 33.91 -28.35
C TYR A 174 -1.86 35.29 -27.71
N GLY A 175 -1.72 36.33 -28.51
CA GLY A 175 -1.54 37.71 -28.03
C GLY A 175 -0.12 38.05 -27.64
N PRO A 176 0.18 39.37 -27.45
CA PRO A 176 1.53 39.86 -27.14
C PRO A 176 1.87 39.91 -25.65
N ASN A 177 0.91 39.58 -24.76
CA ASN A 177 1.03 39.90 -23.33
C ASN A 177 1.62 38.79 -22.47
N ASN A 178 1.63 37.54 -22.94
CA ASN A 178 2.01 36.37 -22.12
C ASN A 178 2.99 35.46 -22.86
N GLY A 179 3.87 34.78 -22.10
CA GLY A 179 4.84 33.83 -22.64
C GLY A 179 6.12 34.48 -23.17
N PHE A 180 6.39 35.70 -22.74
CA PHE A 180 7.58 36.46 -23.13
C PHE A 180 8.40 36.90 -21.91
N GLY A 181 9.62 37.38 -22.15
CA GLY A 181 10.55 37.81 -21.11
C GLY A 181 11.30 36.68 -20.42
N TRP A 182 11.27 35.48 -20.98
CA TRP A 182 11.99 34.33 -20.43
C TRP A 182 13.51 34.46 -20.62
N LYS A 183 14.28 33.88 -19.69
CA LYS A 183 15.73 33.93 -19.69
C LYS A 183 16.35 32.52 -19.74
N LEU A 184 17.55 32.43 -20.25
CA LEU A 184 18.32 31.16 -20.23
C LEU A 184 18.52 30.73 -18.77
N ASN A 185 18.37 29.44 -18.50
CA ASN A 185 18.42 28.80 -17.18
C ASN A 185 17.30 29.22 -16.21
N GLU A 186 16.31 29.99 -16.65
CA GLU A 186 15.14 30.32 -15.82
C GLU A 186 14.20 29.12 -15.72
N THR A 187 13.70 28.83 -14.51
CA THR A 187 12.57 27.92 -14.29
C THR A 187 11.27 28.70 -14.51
N ILE A 188 10.60 28.43 -15.61
CA ILE A 188 9.38 29.14 -16.05
C ILE A 188 8.10 28.48 -15.57
N GLY A 189 8.17 27.22 -15.14
CA GLY A 189 7.01 26.42 -14.76
C GLY A 189 7.38 25.04 -14.29
N ALA A 190 6.39 24.17 -14.22
CA ALA A 190 6.54 22.76 -13.90
C ALA A 190 5.68 21.87 -14.80
N GLN A 191 6.21 20.73 -15.19
CA GLN A 191 5.43 19.64 -15.76
C GLN A 191 4.83 18.84 -14.61
N ILE A 192 3.52 18.69 -14.58
CA ILE A 192 2.80 18.06 -13.49
C ILE A 192 1.91 16.95 -14.03
N VAL A 193 2.16 15.73 -13.53
CA VAL A 193 1.29 14.56 -13.73
C VAL A 193 0.47 14.36 -12.48
N SER A 194 -0.81 14.07 -12.62
CA SER A 194 -1.68 13.67 -11.50
C SER A 194 -2.32 12.32 -11.77
N VAL A 195 -2.23 11.41 -10.82
CA VAL A 195 -2.74 10.03 -10.90
C VAL A 195 -3.67 9.75 -9.73
N PRO A 196 -4.88 9.19 -9.97
CA PRO A 196 -5.85 8.94 -8.92
C PRO A 196 -5.37 7.83 -7.97
N MET A 197 -5.60 8.03 -6.67
CA MET A 197 -5.26 7.07 -5.60
C MET A 197 -6.42 6.16 -5.20
N ASN A 198 -7.65 6.47 -5.63
CA ASN A 198 -8.86 5.79 -5.15
C ASN A 198 -8.86 4.28 -5.43
N LEU A 199 -8.51 3.87 -6.64
CA LEU A 199 -8.49 2.45 -7.02
C LEU A 199 -7.37 1.67 -6.31
N PRO A 200 -6.10 2.12 -6.31
CA PRO A 200 -5.02 1.48 -5.58
C PRO A 200 -5.28 1.34 -4.08
N ILE A 201 -5.78 2.39 -3.42
CA ILE A 201 -6.13 2.34 -1.99
C ILE A 201 -7.26 1.34 -1.73
N ARG A 202 -8.31 1.34 -2.57
CA ARG A 202 -9.42 0.39 -2.44
C ARG A 202 -8.94 -1.05 -2.60
N ASN A 203 -8.04 -1.31 -3.54
CA ASN A 203 -7.45 -2.63 -3.75
C ASN A 203 -6.59 -3.05 -2.54
N ALA A 204 -5.78 -2.14 -2.00
CA ALA A 204 -4.99 -2.37 -0.80
C ALA A 204 -5.89 -2.72 0.41
N ASN A 205 -6.97 -1.94 0.62
CA ASN A 205 -7.93 -2.22 1.69
C ASN A 205 -8.64 -3.57 1.50
N ARG A 206 -9.03 -3.92 0.27
CA ARG A 206 -9.64 -5.23 -0.01
C ARG A 206 -8.67 -6.37 0.26
N ALA A 207 -7.43 -6.25 -0.21
CA ALA A 207 -6.39 -7.24 0.04
C ALA A 207 -6.13 -7.40 1.55
N PHE A 208 -6.04 -6.29 2.30
CA PHE A 208 -5.88 -6.29 3.74
C PHE A 208 -7.02 -7.03 4.45
N VAL A 209 -8.29 -6.66 4.16
CA VAL A 209 -9.46 -7.30 4.78
C VAL A 209 -9.51 -8.80 4.45
N THR A 210 -9.25 -9.17 3.20
CA THR A 210 -9.22 -10.59 2.80
C THR A 210 -8.14 -11.36 3.55
N PHE A 211 -6.93 -10.80 3.64
CA PHE A 211 -5.81 -11.41 4.35
C PHE A 211 -6.10 -11.60 5.85
N ILE A 212 -6.55 -10.56 6.54
CA ILE A 212 -6.84 -10.63 7.98
C ILE A 212 -8.02 -11.58 8.26
N SER A 213 -9.06 -11.56 7.41
CA SER A 213 -10.19 -12.46 7.57
C SER A 213 -9.77 -13.93 7.40
N SER A 214 -8.94 -14.23 6.40
CA SER A 214 -8.44 -15.60 6.20
C SER A 214 -7.55 -16.06 7.36
N LEU A 215 -6.70 -15.20 7.88
CA LEU A 215 -5.85 -15.48 9.02
C LEU A 215 -6.68 -15.71 10.31
N ALA A 216 -7.72 -14.91 10.50
CA ALA A 216 -8.65 -15.09 11.63
C ALA A 216 -9.39 -16.43 11.58
N VAL A 217 -9.81 -16.87 10.39
CA VAL A 217 -10.43 -18.20 10.20
C VAL A 217 -9.43 -19.31 10.54
N VAL A 218 -8.18 -19.21 10.08
CA VAL A 218 -7.13 -20.20 10.43
C VAL A 218 -6.92 -20.26 11.94
N PHE A 219 -6.82 -19.12 12.62
CA PHE A 219 -6.66 -19.08 14.06
C PHE A 219 -7.88 -19.64 14.82
N ALA A 220 -9.09 -19.37 14.31
CA ALA A 220 -10.31 -19.96 14.90
C ALA A 220 -10.31 -21.48 14.76
N LEU A 221 -9.94 -22.03 13.62
CA LEU A 221 -9.80 -23.47 13.42
C LEU A 221 -8.74 -24.08 14.34
N LEU A 222 -7.57 -23.45 14.42
CA LEU A 222 -6.50 -23.87 15.35
C LEU A 222 -6.99 -23.84 16.81
N PHE A 223 -7.70 -22.79 17.20
CA PHE A 223 -8.25 -22.69 18.56
C PHE A 223 -9.18 -23.85 18.86
N VAL A 224 -10.09 -24.18 17.96
CA VAL A 224 -11.03 -25.32 18.12
C VAL A 224 -10.28 -26.65 18.23
N ILE A 225 -9.35 -26.91 17.29
CA ILE A 225 -8.57 -28.15 17.28
C ILE A 225 -7.76 -28.31 18.57
N LEU A 226 -7.05 -27.27 18.99
CA LEU A 226 -6.25 -27.29 20.21
C LEU A 226 -7.10 -27.48 21.47
N ASN A 227 -8.31 -26.92 21.53
CA ASN A 227 -9.24 -27.15 22.63
C ASN A 227 -9.77 -28.58 22.68
N ILE A 228 -10.09 -29.18 21.53
CA ILE A 228 -10.48 -30.58 21.45
C ILE A 228 -9.33 -31.47 21.93
N MET A 229 -8.13 -31.27 21.42
CA MET A 229 -6.94 -32.03 21.82
C MET A 229 -6.65 -31.86 23.33
N LEU A 230 -6.67 -30.65 23.84
CA LEU A 230 -6.48 -30.38 25.27
C LEU A 230 -7.48 -31.13 26.12
N THR A 231 -8.76 -31.12 25.72
CA THR A 231 -9.83 -31.79 26.48
C THR A 231 -9.64 -33.31 26.46
N GLN A 232 -9.46 -33.91 25.27
CA GLN A 232 -9.41 -35.36 25.11
C GLN A 232 -8.09 -36.00 25.58
N LEU A 233 -6.96 -35.33 25.33
CA LEU A 233 -5.64 -35.91 25.64
C LEU A 233 -5.12 -35.57 27.03
N ILE A 234 -5.59 -34.49 27.64
CA ILE A 234 -5.03 -34.03 28.92
C ILE A 234 -6.09 -33.90 29.99
N ILE A 235 -7.15 -33.10 29.76
CA ILE A 235 -8.08 -32.77 30.86
C ILE A 235 -8.90 -33.97 31.29
N GLU A 236 -9.51 -34.67 30.35
CA GLU A 236 -10.38 -35.81 30.63
C GLU A 236 -9.65 -36.96 31.30
N PRO A 237 -8.45 -37.44 30.86
CA PRO A 237 -7.68 -38.45 31.57
C PRO A 237 -7.24 -38.00 32.97
N ILE A 238 -6.79 -36.75 33.15
CA ILE A 238 -6.36 -36.26 34.46
C ILE A 238 -7.58 -36.16 35.41
N THR A 239 -8.73 -35.76 34.91
CA THR A 239 -9.97 -35.72 35.77
C THR A 239 -10.37 -37.12 36.20
N GLN A 240 -10.34 -38.10 35.30
CA GLN A 240 -10.64 -39.51 35.65
C GLN A 240 -9.67 -40.05 36.69
N LEU A 241 -8.34 -39.76 36.54
CA LEU A 241 -7.34 -40.10 37.53
C LEU A 241 -7.62 -39.48 38.92
N SER A 242 -7.98 -38.20 38.93
CA SER A 242 -8.28 -37.45 40.13
C SER A 242 -9.52 -38.00 40.87
N GLU A 243 -10.59 -38.28 40.10
CA GLU A 243 -11.80 -38.90 40.65
C GLU A 243 -11.57 -40.29 41.20
N ALA A 244 -10.80 -41.13 40.47
CA ALA A 244 -10.40 -42.44 40.95
C ALA A 244 -9.59 -42.36 42.24
N ALA A 245 -8.63 -41.43 42.33
CA ALA A 245 -7.85 -41.20 43.52
C ALA A 245 -8.73 -40.76 44.73
N GLU A 246 -9.69 -39.87 44.51
CA GLU A 246 -10.61 -39.42 45.52
C GLU A 246 -11.51 -40.56 46.04
N HIS A 247 -12.01 -41.42 45.14
CA HIS A 247 -12.79 -42.58 45.53
C HIS A 247 -12.00 -43.56 46.39
N ILE A 248 -10.75 -43.82 46.01
CA ILE A 248 -9.87 -44.72 46.79
C ILE A 248 -9.57 -44.11 48.17
N SER A 249 -9.28 -42.79 48.22
CA SER A 249 -8.99 -42.12 49.51
C SER A 249 -10.17 -42.12 50.48
N LYS A 250 -11.40 -42.18 49.95
CA LYS A 250 -12.65 -42.29 50.76
C LYS A 250 -13.00 -43.76 51.13
N GLY A 251 -12.08 -44.71 50.94
CA GLY A 251 -12.29 -46.11 51.31
C GLY A 251 -13.17 -46.93 50.37
N LYS A 252 -13.53 -46.42 49.18
CA LYS A 252 -14.25 -47.19 48.15
C LYS A 252 -13.23 -48.11 47.44
N ALA A 253 -13.21 -49.37 47.83
CA ALA A 253 -12.26 -50.36 47.29
C ALA A 253 -12.59 -50.80 45.86
N ASP A 254 -13.82 -50.61 45.39
CA ASP A 254 -14.32 -51.07 44.07
C ASP A 254 -14.23 -49.98 43.01
N VAL A 255 -13.03 -49.41 42.78
CA VAL A 255 -12.78 -48.49 41.67
C VAL A 255 -12.24 -49.28 40.50
N PRO A 256 -12.88 -49.20 39.31
CA PRO A 256 -12.39 -49.95 38.13
C PRO A 256 -10.98 -49.50 37.71
N GLU A 257 -10.27 -50.42 37.04
CA GLU A 257 -8.95 -50.11 36.49
C GLU A 257 -9.09 -49.09 35.39
N LEU A 258 -8.27 -48.03 35.45
CA LEU A 258 -8.29 -47.00 34.40
C LEU A 258 -7.77 -47.59 33.11
N VAL A 259 -8.56 -47.48 32.04
CA VAL A 259 -8.13 -47.88 30.71
C VAL A 259 -7.19 -46.81 30.17
N VAL A 260 -5.89 -47.07 30.23
CA VAL A 260 -4.86 -46.14 29.80
C VAL A 260 -4.31 -46.62 28.47
N GLY A 261 -4.69 -45.93 27.40
CA GLY A 261 -4.12 -46.15 26.06
C GLY A 261 -3.00 -45.16 25.75
N GLY A 262 -1.98 -45.61 25.03
CA GLY A 262 -0.88 -44.72 24.60
C GLY A 262 0.48 -45.03 25.28
N ARG A 263 1.49 -44.21 24.95
CA ARG A 263 2.86 -44.28 25.48
C ARG A 263 3.36 -42.92 25.97
N ASP A 264 2.49 -41.92 26.04
CA ASP A 264 2.78 -40.58 26.51
C ASP A 264 2.85 -40.48 28.03
N GLU A 265 3.12 -39.30 28.55
CA GLU A 265 3.28 -39.02 29.97
C GLU A 265 1.97 -39.24 30.75
N VAL A 266 0.82 -39.00 30.12
CA VAL A 266 -0.49 -39.22 30.73
C VAL A 266 -0.78 -40.71 30.86
N ALA A 267 -0.41 -41.49 29.83
CA ALA A 267 -0.49 -42.95 29.87
C ALA A 267 0.43 -43.53 30.93
N GLN A 268 1.67 -43.06 31.05
CA GLN A 268 2.60 -43.50 32.11
C GLN A 268 2.06 -43.19 33.49
N LEU A 269 1.48 -42.01 33.71
CA LEU A 269 0.83 -41.62 34.98
C LEU A 269 -0.30 -42.58 35.33
N GLY A 270 -1.17 -42.88 34.38
CA GLY A 270 -2.29 -43.81 34.57
C GLY A 270 -1.83 -45.24 34.90
N GLN A 271 -0.78 -45.73 34.23
CA GLN A 271 -0.18 -47.04 34.57
C GLN A 271 0.44 -47.05 35.99
N ALA A 272 1.12 -45.97 36.35
CA ALA A 272 1.68 -45.84 37.70
C ALA A 272 0.57 -45.81 38.77
N PHE A 273 -0.50 -45.11 38.50
CA PHE A 273 -1.68 -45.07 39.36
C PHE A 273 -2.32 -46.45 39.50
N ASN A 274 -2.53 -47.17 38.40
CA ASN A 274 -3.07 -48.56 38.47
C ASN A 274 -2.15 -49.51 39.28
N ARG A 275 -0.81 -49.38 39.18
CA ARG A 275 0.10 -50.15 40.03
C ARG A 275 -0.07 -49.81 41.52
N MET A 276 -0.14 -48.52 41.87
CA MET A 276 -0.33 -48.07 43.22
C MET A 276 -1.68 -48.60 43.78
N ARG A 277 -2.76 -48.50 43.02
CA ARG A 277 -4.11 -49.00 43.40
C ARG A 277 -4.08 -50.49 43.71
N ARG A 278 -3.49 -51.31 42.84
CA ARG A 278 -3.35 -52.76 43.05
C ARG A 278 -2.55 -53.08 44.30
N SER A 279 -1.48 -52.36 44.61
CA SER A 279 -0.68 -52.52 45.81
C SER A 279 -1.48 -52.19 47.09
N LEU A 280 -2.29 -51.11 47.05
CA LEU A 280 -3.13 -50.70 48.16
C LEU A 280 -4.27 -51.71 48.42
N GLN A 281 -4.94 -52.20 47.37
CA GLN A 281 -5.96 -53.23 47.49
C GLN A 281 -5.41 -54.52 48.10
N LYS A 282 -4.22 -54.93 47.70
CA LYS A 282 -3.54 -56.10 48.32
C LYS A 282 -3.23 -55.87 49.79
N ALA A 283 -2.76 -54.69 50.17
CA ALA A 283 -2.48 -54.35 51.55
C ALA A 283 -3.73 -54.38 52.42
N ILE A 284 -4.85 -53.78 51.96
CA ILE A 284 -6.13 -53.80 52.66
C ILE A 284 -6.67 -55.24 52.82
N SER A 285 -6.60 -56.07 51.76
CA SER A 285 -7.04 -57.47 51.80
C SER A 285 -6.24 -58.34 52.75
N LEU A 286 -5.00 -57.98 53.10
CA LEU A 286 -4.20 -58.64 54.09
C LEU A 286 -4.57 -58.24 55.50
N ILE A 287 -4.95 -56.98 55.72
CA ILE A 287 -5.43 -56.46 57.01
C ILE A 287 -6.80 -57.04 57.37
N ASP A 288 -7.69 -57.17 56.41
CA ASP A 288 -9.05 -57.74 56.65
C ASP A 288 -9.04 -59.26 56.89
N LYS A 289 -7.96 -59.97 56.64
CA LYS A 289 -7.79 -61.43 56.84
C LYS A 289 -6.99 -61.79 58.08
N GLY A 290 -6.41 -60.82 58.77
CA GLY A 290 -5.70 -61.03 60.06
C GLY A 290 -6.55 -60.58 61.21
#